data_3d57dac254aa100ed138c84c31bbffc1
#
_entry.id   3d57dac254aa100ed138c84c31bbffc1
#
_cell.length_a   1.000
_cell.length_b   1.000
_cell.length_c   1.000
_cell.angle_alpha   90.00
_cell.angle_beta   90.00
_cell.angle_gamma   90.00
#
_symmetry.space_group_name_H-M   'P 1'
#
loop_
_entity.id
_entity.type
_entity.pdbx_description
1 polymer ?
#
loop_
_entity_poly.entity_id
_entity_poly.type
_entity_poly.pdbx_seq_one_letter_code
_entity_poly.pdbx_strand_id
1 'polypeptide(L)'
;MARQRKLSPERKAFINSLLEHYNPKDAGDVQEMLKDLLGDTLQGMLEAEMDEKLGYSKYDYHNKQTDDSRNGYSKKTVTSSMGDIELDIPRDRKGEFEPQIIKKNQTDISNIEDQVLSMYAKGMTTRDISSHLKSVYGVDTSAEMISRMTDRILPIAKEWQNRPLEKKYAVVFMDAVHFHVRQDNQTVKKAVYVAIGVKLNGRKEVLGMWIGGNESAKYWLGVLNEIKNRGVEDIMIVSVDGLTGFGDAISAVFPKAEIQRCIVHQIRYTTKFVNYKDLKPFIKDLKTVYQAATEEQALENLDELEAVWGKKYPSSVTSWRNNWPQLSTYFKYPAEIRKIIYTTNAIENFNRQLRKVTKAKTIFPTDDSLFKSLYLAMCDITEKWTGVGWNWGQTLDQLCIYFGDRINPSDLE
;
A
#
# COMPACT_ATOMS: atom_id res chain seq x y z
N MET A 1 -4.44 -27.82 4.56
CA MET A 1 -3.06 -28.01 5.10
C MET A 1 -2.21 -26.86 4.61
N ALA A 2 -1.70 -26.03 5.53
CA ALA A 2 -0.82 -24.92 5.19
C ALA A 2 0.49 -25.44 4.61
N ARG A 3 0.86 -25.01 3.41
CA ARG A 3 2.10 -25.38 2.73
C ARG A 3 3.29 -24.80 3.49
N GLN A 4 4.11 -25.62 4.11
CA GLN A 4 5.35 -25.19 4.77
C GLN A 4 6.26 -24.48 3.77
N ARG A 5 6.79 -23.31 4.18
CA ARG A 5 7.74 -22.51 3.40
C ARG A 5 9.01 -23.34 3.16
N LYS A 6 9.30 -23.72 1.92
CA LYS A 6 10.56 -24.41 1.57
C LYS A 6 11.72 -23.41 1.65
N LEU A 7 12.54 -23.54 2.68
CA LEU A 7 13.81 -22.83 2.81
C LEU A 7 14.88 -23.56 1.98
N SER A 8 15.85 -22.80 1.44
CA SER A 8 17.04 -23.44 0.84
C SER A 8 17.78 -24.25 1.90
N PRO A 9 18.48 -25.36 1.52
CA PRO A 9 19.21 -26.21 2.47
C PRO A 9 20.21 -25.40 3.32
N GLU A 10 20.94 -24.48 2.73
CA GLU A 10 21.92 -23.59 3.39
C GLU A 10 21.25 -22.68 4.41
N ARG A 11 20.11 -22.08 4.04
CA ARG A 11 19.34 -21.21 4.94
C ARG A 11 18.73 -21.98 6.11
N LYS A 12 18.30 -23.22 5.86
CA LYS A 12 17.77 -24.09 6.91
C LYS A 12 18.87 -24.50 7.89
N ALA A 13 20.07 -24.85 7.39
CA ALA A 13 21.22 -25.16 8.21
C ALA A 13 21.64 -23.98 9.09
N PHE A 14 21.69 -22.77 8.52
CA PHE A 14 22.00 -21.54 9.26
C PHE A 14 20.97 -21.23 10.36
N ILE A 15 19.66 -21.31 10.03
CA ILE A 15 18.60 -21.07 11.02
C ILE A 15 18.64 -22.12 12.13
N ASN A 16 18.86 -23.40 11.79
CA ASN A 16 18.97 -24.46 12.79
C ASN A 16 20.17 -24.22 13.72
N SER A 17 21.33 -23.85 13.17
CA SER A 17 22.51 -23.51 13.95
C SER A 17 22.25 -22.34 14.92
N LEU A 18 21.52 -21.29 14.47
CA LEU A 18 21.13 -20.19 15.34
C LEU A 18 20.18 -20.63 16.44
N LEU A 19 19.17 -21.43 16.11
CA LEU A 19 18.20 -21.94 17.08
C LEU A 19 18.85 -22.89 18.09
N GLU A 20 19.81 -23.70 17.66
CA GLU A 20 20.61 -24.57 18.55
C GLU A 20 21.51 -23.74 19.49
N HIS A 21 22.10 -22.67 18.99
CA HIS A 21 23.01 -21.82 19.77
C HIS A 21 22.24 -20.98 20.81
N TYR A 22 21.14 -20.33 20.41
CA TYR A 22 20.39 -19.42 21.28
C TYR A 22 19.25 -20.09 22.04
N ASN A 23 18.76 -21.26 21.59
CA ASN A 23 17.65 -22.02 22.18
C ASN A 23 16.45 -21.15 22.66
N PRO A 24 15.90 -20.26 21.78
CA PRO A 24 14.88 -19.30 22.16
C PRO A 24 13.58 -20.03 22.55
N LYS A 25 13.00 -19.66 23.68
CA LYS A 25 11.77 -20.26 24.23
C LYS A 25 10.53 -19.41 23.98
N ASP A 26 10.73 -18.10 23.87
CA ASP A 26 9.65 -17.14 23.64
C ASP A 26 10.04 -16.01 22.66
N ALA A 27 9.14 -15.06 22.46
CA ALA A 27 9.38 -13.92 21.55
C ALA A 27 10.44 -12.95 22.08
N GLY A 28 10.65 -12.87 23.40
CA GLY A 28 11.68 -12.06 24.03
C GLY A 28 13.07 -12.64 23.72
N ASP A 29 13.24 -13.97 23.88
CA ASP A 29 14.49 -14.66 23.53
C ASP A 29 14.86 -14.47 22.05
N VAL A 30 13.85 -14.50 21.15
CA VAL A 30 14.06 -14.22 19.74
C VAL A 30 14.51 -12.76 19.52
N GLN A 31 13.96 -11.82 20.28
CA GLN A 31 14.37 -10.42 20.19
C GLN A 31 15.80 -10.22 20.68
N GLU A 32 16.20 -10.90 21.76
CA GLU A 32 17.57 -10.88 22.29
C GLU A 32 18.57 -11.50 21.31
N MET A 33 18.23 -12.66 20.73
CA MET A 33 19.03 -13.25 19.65
C MET A 33 19.23 -12.32 18.46
N LEU A 34 18.19 -11.61 18.04
CA LEU A 34 18.29 -10.63 16.93
C LEU A 34 19.14 -9.41 17.31
N LYS A 35 19.06 -8.97 18.57
CA LYS A 35 19.86 -7.89 19.12
C LYS A 35 21.35 -8.26 19.09
N ASP A 36 21.73 -9.44 19.56
CA ASP A 36 23.10 -9.92 19.55
C ASP A 36 23.64 -10.06 18.12
N LEU A 37 22.87 -10.63 17.21
CA LEU A 37 23.24 -10.73 15.80
C LEU A 37 23.46 -9.36 15.14
N LEU A 38 22.66 -8.35 15.54
CA LEU A 38 22.85 -6.99 15.07
C LEU A 38 24.15 -6.40 15.63
N GLY A 39 24.42 -6.61 16.93
CA GLY A 39 25.65 -6.19 17.59
C GLY A 39 26.89 -6.77 16.91
N ASP A 40 26.92 -8.07 16.70
CA ASP A 40 28.03 -8.78 16.04
C ASP A 40 28.25 -8.28 14.60
N THR A 41 27.15 -8.02 13.88
CA THR A 41 27.21 -7.48 12.52
C THR A 41 27.82 -6.10 12.51
N LEU A 42 27.36 -5.20 13.39
CA LEU A 42 27.89 -3.84 13.50
C LEU A 42 29.38 -3.84 13.93
N GLN A 43 29.75 -4.72 14.85
CA GLN A 43 31.13 -4.89 15.28
C GLN A 43 32.02 -5.34 14.12
N GLY A 44 31.58 -6.36 13.34
CA GLY A 44 32.32 -6.81 12.17
C GLY A 44 32.50 -5.72 11.11
N MET A 45 31.50 -4.88 10.93
CA MET A 45 31.56 -3.76 9.99
C MET A 45 32.53 -2.68 10.45
N LEU A 46 32.53 -2.34 11.74
CA LEU A 46 33.50 -1.38 12.33
C LEU A 46 34.95 -1.86 12.16
N GLU A 47 35.19 -3.15 12.32
CA GLU A 47 36.50 -3.74 12.08
C GLU A 47 36.92 -3.67 10.60
N ALA A 48 35.99 -3.93 9.69
CA ALA A 48 36.21 -3.82 8.25
C ALA A 48 36.54 -2.39 7.81
N GLU A 49 35.85 -1.37 8.34
CA GLU A 49 36.17 0.04 8.11
C GLU A 49 37.58 0.40 8.59
N MET A 50 37.96 -0.12 9.74
CA MET A 50 39.31 0.09 10.27
C MET A 50 40.37 -0.60 9.40
N ASP A 51 40.10 -1.82 8.92
CA ASP A 51 40.99 -2.56 8.00
C ASP A 51 41.17 -1.77 6.70
N GLU A 52 40.09 -1.24 6.14
CA GLU A 52 40.12 -0.43 4.92
C GLU A 52 40.91 0.87 5.13
N LYS A 53 40.66 1.56 6.23
CA LYS A 53 41.38 2.82 6.57
C LYS A 53 42.89 2.61 6.73
N LEU A 54 43.28 1.52 7.38
CA LEU A 54 44.68 1.23 7.66
C LEU A 54 45.39 0.44 6.53
N GLY A 55 44.62 -0.15 5.59
CA GLY A 55 45.15 -0.95 4.49
C GLY A 55 45.72 -2.31 4.91
N TYR A 56 45.43 -2.78 6.13
CA TYR A 56 45.82 -4.11 6.60
C TYR A 56 44.82 -4.65 7.63
N SER A 57 44.65 -5.97 7.66
CA SER A 57 43.76 -6.64 8.63
C SER A 57 44.41 -6.76 10.02
N LYS A 58 43.61 -6.97 11.06
CA LYS A 58 44.01 -6.99 12.49
C LYS A 58 45.26 -7.84 12.82
N TYR A 59 45.48 -8.90 12.06
CA TYR A 59 46.58 -9.84 12.29
C TYR A 59 47.65 -9.82 11.19
N ASP A 60 47.50 -9.00 10.15
CA ASP A 60 48.42 -8.94 9.01
C ASP A 60 49.37 -7.76 9.10
N TYR A 61 50.31 -7.81 10.06
CA TYR A 61 51.33 -6.78 10.26
C TYR A 61 52.40 -6.78 9.16
N HIS A 62 52.54 -7.87 8.39
CA HIS A 62 53.57 -7.96 7.36
C HIS A 62 53.25 -7.13 6.12
N ASN A 63 51.99 -6.91 5.86
CA ASN A 63 51.51 -6.13 4.70
C ASN A 63 51.17 -4.67 5.04
N LYS A 64 51.54 -4.23 6.23
CA LYS A 64 51.31 -2.85 6.70
C LYS A 64 52.06 -1.85 5.83
N GLN A 65 51.32 -0.99 5.10
CA GLN A 65 51.86 0.08 4.25
C GLN A 65 51.65 1.48 4.85
N THR A 66 51.07 1.60 6.04
CA THR A 66 50.80 2.87 6.71
C THR A 66 51.69 3.04 7.95
N ASP A 67 51.99 4.27 8.32
CA ASP A 67 52.70 4.64 9.57
C ASP A 67 51.73 4.64 10.78
N ASP A 68 50.41 4.53 10.55
CA ASP A 68 49.40 4.45 11.60
C ASP A 68 49.14 3.00 12.05
N SER A 69 48.55 2.82 13.23
CA SER A 69 48.33 1.52 13.84
C SER A 69 47.06 1.52 14.66
N ARG A 70 46.46 0.34 14.83
CA ARG A 70 45.36 0.13 15.77
C ARG A 70 45.80 0.47 17.21
N ASN A 71 44.90 1.13 17.95
CA ASN A 71 45.14 1.61 19.34
C ASN A 71 43.99 1.19 20.28
N GLY A 72 43.58 -0.06 20.23
CA GLY A 72 42.51 -0.58 21.08
C GLY A 72 41.11 -0.12 20.67
N TYR A 73 40.23 -0.12 21.64
CA TYR A 73 38.78 0.15 21.44
C TYR A 73 38.26 1.17 22.44
N SER A 74 37.18 1.81 22.11
CA SER A 74 36.35 2.59 23.05
C SER A 74 34.94 2.00 23.09
N LYS A 75 34.45 1.74 24.29
CA LYS A 75 33.06 1.23 24.46
C LYS A 75 32.06 2.32 24.13
N LYS A 76 31.04 1.94 23.41
CA LYS A 76 29.90 2.79 23.05
C LYS A 76 28.63 2.02 23.11
N THR A 77 27.64 2.52 23.84
CA THR A 77 26.28 1.98 23.82
C THR A 77 25.48 2.73 22.76
N VAL A 78 24.81 1.98 21.89
CA VAL A 78 23.90 2.52 20.88
C VAL A 78 22.50 1.92 21.07
N THR A 79 21.49 2.76 21.02
CA THR A 79 20.10 2.34 21.15
C THR A 79 19.58 1.89 19.79
N SER A 80 19.07 0.66 19.73
CA SER A 80 18.36 0.11 18.58
C SER A 80 16.88 -0.07 18.87
N SER A 81 16.07 -0.39 17.87
CA SER A 81 14.68 -0.79 18.07
C SER A 81 14.51 -2.10 18.87
N MET A 82 15.60 -2.85 19.08
CA MET A 82 15.63 -4.09 19.87
C MET A 82 16.22 -3.87 21.27
N GLY A 83 16.57 -2.63 21.63
CA GLY A 83 17.22 -2.27 22.88
C GLY A 83 18.67 -1.81 22.68
N ASP A 84 19.33 -1.53 23.80
CA ASP A 84 20.70 -1.00 23.80
C ASP A 84 21.72 -2.09 23.43
N ILE A 85 22.62 -1.75 22.52
CA ILE A 85 23.72 -2.62 22.05
C ILE A 85 25.03 -1.98 22.46
N GLU A 86 25.88 -2.76 23.14
CA GLU A 86 27.24 -2.34 23.43
C GLU A 86 28.17 -2.69 22.27
N LEU A 87 28.95 -1.72 21.81
CA LEU A 87 29.89 -1.88 20.71
C LEU A 87 31.29 -1.42 21.14
N ASP A 88 32.30 -2.11 20.67
CA ASP A 88 33.68 -1.77 20.83
C ASP A 88 34.18 -1.03 19.57
N ILE A 89 34.16 0.30 19.62
CA ILE A 89 34.57 1.15 18.50
C ILE A 89 36.12 1.10 18.38
N PRO A 90 36.66 0.59 17.24
CA PRO A 90 38.12 0.55 17.07
C PRO A 90 38.71 1.95 16.98
N ARG A 91 39.97 2.08 17.42
CA ARG A 91 40.70 3.35 17.43
C ARG A 91 42.06 3.17 16.74
N ASP A 92 42.46 4.17 16.02
CA ASP A 92 43.79 4.29 15.48
C ASP A 92 44.70 5.10 16.42
N ARG A 93 46.00 5.02 16.22
CA ARG A 93 46.98 5.71 17.08
C ARG A 93 47.03 7.22 16.81
N LYS A 94 46.75 7.64 15.59
CA LYS A 94 46.67 9.06 15.20
C LYS A 94 45.36 9.72 15.58
N GLY A 95 44.32 8.96 15.88
CA GLY A 95 43.00 9.48 16.23
C GLY A 95 42.22 10.06 15.03
N GLU A 96 42.58 9.67 13.81
CA GLU A 96 42.01 10.14 12.55
C GLU A 96 40.89 9.24 12.06
N PHE A 97 40.68 8.08 12.68
CA PHE A 97 39.63 7.15 12.31
C PHE A 97 38.27 7.65 12.80
N GLU A 98 37.42 7.95 11.87
CA GLU A 98 36.02 8.25 12.13
C GLU A 98 35.12 7.21 11.47
N PRO A 99 34.48 6.29 12.23
CA PRO A 99 33.58 5.30 11.70
C PRO A 99 32.42 5.98 10.96
N GLN A 100 32.10 5.48 9.78
CA GLN A 100 30.98 5.97 8.99
C GLN A 100 29.66 5.28 9.40
N ILE A 101 29.74 4.00 9.80
CA ILE A 101 28.58 3.19 10.22
C ILE A 101 27.95 3.74 11.47
N ILE A 102 28.76 4.16 12.44
CA ILE A 102 28.30 4.74 13.70
C ILE A 102 29.14 6.00 13.98
N LYS A 103 28.63 7.14 13.59
CA LYS A 103 29.33 8.42 13.78
C LYS A 103 29.64 8.69 15.25
N LYS A 104 30.68 9.47 15.52
CA LYS A 104 31.21 9.73 16.87
C LYS A 104 30.12 10.11 17.90
N ASN A 105 29.13 10.90 17.51
CA ASN A 105 28.04 11.36 18.37
C ASN A 105 26.70 10.63 18.17
N GLN A 106 26.67 9.61 17.35
CA GLN A 106 25.43 8.84 17.08
C GLN A 106 25.26 7.78 18.16
N THR A 107 24.26 7.95 19.01
CA THR A 107 23.87 6.98 20.07
C THR A 107 22.62 6.21 19.72
N ASP A 108 21.92 6.55 18.62
CA ASP A 108 20.70 5.92 18.17
C ASP A 108 20.89 5.41 16.73
N ILE A 109 20.79 4.10 16.57
CA ILE A 109 20.88 3.39 15.28
C ILE A 109 19.52 2.92 14.77
N SER A 110 18.41 3.13 15.52
CA SER A 110 17.03 2.87 15.07
C SER A 110 16.73 3.64 13.78
N ASN A 111 17.39 4.76 13.59
CA ASN A 111 17.29 5.62 12.42
C ASN A 111 17.71 4.93 11.10
N ILE A 112 18.60 3.93 11.12
CA ILE A 112 18.99 3.18 9.90
C ILE A 112 17.85 2.26 9.48
N GLU A 113 17.19 1.59 10.41
CA GLU A 113 16.02 0.77 10.11
C GLU A 113 14.86 1.61 9.55
N ASP A 114 14.60 2.75 10.17
CA ASP A 114 13.58 3.70 9.69
C ASP A 114 13.93 4.26 8.30
N GLN A 115 15.21 4.51 8.02
CA GLN A 115 15.67 4.90 6.69
C GLN A 115 15.47 3.78 5.67
N VAL A 116 15.79 2.53 6.02
CA VAL A 116 15.52 1.34 5.18
C VAL A 116 14.03 1.22 4.88
N LEU A 117 13.18 1.33 5.90
CA LEU A 117 11.73 1.29 5.76
C LEU A 117 11.22 2.44 4.87
N SER A 118 11.75 3.65 5.06
CA SER A 118 11.41 4.82 4.23
C SER A 118 11.81 4.62 2.77
N MET A 119 13.03 4.13 2.50
CA MET A 119 13.48 3.82 1.13
C MET A 119 12.62 2.73 0.50
N TYR A 120 12.27 1.69 1.27
CA TYR A 120 11.41 0.61 0.79
C TYR A 120 10.00 1.11 0.51
N ALA A 121 9.43 1.99 1.35
CA ALA A 121 8.14 2.65 1.17
C ALA A 121 8.11 3.50 -0.11
N LYS A 122 9.23 4.17 -0.43
CA LYS A 122 9.40 4.94 -1.67
C LYS A 122 9.60 4.09 -2.92
N GLY A 123 9.59 2.77 -2.79
CA GLY A 123 9.60 1.83 -3.91
C GLY A 123 10.95 1.26 -4.29
N MET A 124 12.02 1.55 -3.54
CA MET A 124 13.33 0.94 -3.81
C MET A 124 13.27 -0.57 -3.58
N THR A 125 13.96 -1.33 -4.42
CA THR A 125 14.10 -2.78 -4.21
C THR A 125 15.09 -3.06 -3.06
N THR A 126 15.06 -4.25 -2.49
CA THR A 126 16.02 -4.63 -1.43
C THR A 126 17.47 -4.56 -1.92
N ARG A 127 17.71 -4.82 -3.21
CA ARG A 127 19.04 -4.70 -3.83
C ARG A 127 19.45 -3.25 -4.01
N ASP A 128 18.53 -2.37 -4.43
CA ASP A 128 18.81 -0.94 -4.57
C ASP A 128 19.10 -0.31 -3.21
N ILE A 129 18.36 -0.69 -2.16
CA ILE A 129 18.61 -0.25 -0.78
C ILE A 129 19.98 -0.72 -0.31
N SER A 130 20.32 -2.00 -0.50
CA SER A 130 21.66 -2.54 -0.18
C SER A 130 22.76 -1.77 -0.90
N SER A 131 22.63 -1.56 -2.21
CA SER A 131 23.57 -0.76 -3.01
C SER A 131 23.67 0.69 -2.53
N HIS A 132 22.55 1.31 -2.19
CA HIS A 132 22.50 2.69 -1.67
C HIS A 132 23.19 2.81 -0.32
N LEU A 133 22.92 1.89 0.62
CA LEU A 133 23.58 1.85 1.92
C LEU A 133 25.08 1.69 1.77
N LYS A 134 25.52 0.82 0.84
CA LYS A 134 26.95 0.66 0.54
C LYS A 134 27.57 1.94 -0.02
N SER A 135 26.90 2.59 -0.98
CA SER A 135 27.47 3.77 -1.67
C SER A 135 27.48 5.05 -0.82
N VAL A 136 26.47 5.23 0.06
CA VAL A 136 26.28 6.48 0.82
C VAL A 136 26.83 6.36 2.24
N TYR A 137 26.70 5.18 2.85
CA TYR A 137 27.05 4.98 4.26
C TYR A 137 28.19 3.98 4.46
N GLY A 138 28.73 3.38 3.39
CA GLY A 138 29.77 2.35 3.48
C GLY A 138 29.27 1.01 4.04
N VAL A 139 27.96 0.86 4.27
CA VAL A 139 27.37 -0.29 4.96
C VAL A 139 27.12 -1.42 3.97
N ASP A 140 27.85 -2.52 4.09
CA ASP A 140 27.65 -3.73 3.24
C ASP A 140 26.56 -4.62 3.85
N THR A 141 25.36 -4.50 3.34
CA THR A 141 24.20 -5.27 3.76
C THR A 141 23.70 -6.17 2.63
N SER A 142 23.24 -7.39 2.95
CA SER A 142 22.64 -8.23 1.93
C SER A 142 21.18 -7.86 1.67
N ALA A 143 20.70 -8.15 0.44
CA ALA A 143 19.28 -7.98 0.08
C ALA A 143 18.35 -8.80 0.99
N GLU A 144 18.82 -9.95 1.49
CA GLU A 144 18.13 -10.80 2.45
C GLU A 144 17.97 -10.11 3.81
N MET A 145 19.01 -9.40 4.26
CA MET A 145 18.96 -8.65 5.51
C MET A 145 17.97 -7.49 5.43
N ILE A 146 17.99 -6.74 4.33
CA ILE A 146 16.99 -5.70 4.06
C ILE A 146 15.58 -6.30 4.03
N SER A 147 15.40 -7.49 3.43
CA SER A 147 14.10 -8.18 3.42
C SER A 147 13.63 -8.50 4.83
N ARG A 148 14.51 -9.00 5.70
CA ARG A 148 14.17 -9.30 7.11
C ARG A 148 13.81 -8.05 7.90
N MET A 149 14.57 -6.96 7.76
CA MET A 149 14.25 -5.66 8.39
C MET A 149 12.84 -5.22 7.98
N THR A 150 12.52 -5.31 6.69
CA THR A 150 11.19 -4.93 6.19
C THR A 150 10.09 -5.93 6.53
N ASP A 151 10.40 -7.21 6.83
CA ASP A 151 9.41 -8.23 7.22
C ASP A 151 8.78 -7.93 8.59
N ARG A 152 9.42 -7.12 9.43
CA ARG A 152 8.87 -6.63 10.72
C ARG A 152 7.58 -5.83 10.54
N ILE A 153 7.36 -5.28 9.36
CA ILE A 153 6.13 -4.55 9.03
C ILE A 153 4.92 -5.49 8.84
N LEU A 154 5.13 -6.78 8.54
CA LEU A 154 4.02 -7.70 8.26
C LEU A 154 3.04 -7.87 9.44
N PRO A 155 3.47 -8.06 10.70
CA PRO A 155 2.54 -8.13 11.82
C PRO A 155 1.74 -6.84 11.97
N ILE A 156 2.38 -5.67 11.88
CA ILE A 156 1.75 -4.34 11.98
C ILE A 156 0.75 -4.14 10.84
N ALA A 157 1.13 -4.52 9.62
CA ALA A 157 0.24 -4.43 8.45
C ALA A 157 -0.98 -5.35 8.58
N LYS A 158 -0.81 -6.55 9.18
CA LYS A 158 -1.92 -7.49 9.46
C LYS A 158 -2.82 -6.98 10.57
N GLU A 159 -2.27 -6.40 11.62
CA GLU A 159 -3.05 -5.75 12.69
C GLU A 159 -3.85 -4.59 12.13
N TRP A 160 -3.22 -3.72 11.33
CA TRP A 160 -3.92 -2.64 10.63
C TRP A 160 -5.05 -3.17 9.74
N GLN A 161 -4.81 -4.24 8.97
CA GLN A 161 -5.82 -4.86 8.09
C GLN A 161 -7.03 -5.36 8.89
N ASN A 162 -6.81 -5.89 10.09
CA ASN A 162 -7.86 -6.47 10.95
C ASN A 162 -8.45 -5.49 11.97
N ARG A 163 -8.00 -4.24 11.99
CA ARG A 163 -8.48 -3.25 12.95
C ARG A 163 -10.00 -3.05 12.87
N PRO A 164 -10.67 -2.68 13.97
CA PRO A 164 -12.06 -2.22 13.92
C PRO A 164 -12.23 -1.03 12.98
N LEU A 165 -13.36 -0.95 12.32
CA LEU A 165 -13.74 0.14 11.43
C LEU A 165 -14.87 0.96 12.05
N GLU A 166 -15.14 2.14 11.48
CA GLU A 166 -16.31 2.93 11.87
C GLU A 166 -17.60 2.18 11.54
N LYS A 167 -18.64 2.42 12.33
CA LYS A 167 -19.94 1.78 12.11
C LYS A 167 -20.59 2.22 10.81
N LYS A 168 -20.39 3.47 10.40
CA LYS A 168 -21.07 4.06 9.25
C LYS A 168 -20.10 4.85 8.36
N TYR A 169 -20.30 4.73 7.06
CA TYR A 169 -19.57 5.49 6.04
C TYR A 169 -20.49 6.23 5.12
N ALA A 170 -20.19 7.50 4.84
CA ALA A 170 -20.93 8.31 3.86
C ALA A 170 -20.76 7.74 2.45
N VAL A 171 -19.52 7.44 2.05
CA VAL A 171 -19.19 6.85 0.75
C VAL A 171 -18.06 5.83 0.92
N VAL A 172 -18.18 4.69 0.25
CA VAL A 172 -17.08 3.73 0.11
C VAL A 172 -16.76 3.56 -1.37
N PHE A 173 -15.51 3.79 -1.73
CA PHE A 173 -14.97 3.54 -3.08
C PHE A 173 -14.28 2.19 -3.09
N MET A 174 -14.56 1.36 -4.10
CA MET A 174 -13.95 0.05 -4.27
C MET A 174 -13.42 -0.11 -5.69
N ASP A 175 -12.18 -0.58 -5.82
CA ASP A 175 -11.50 -0.79 -7.09
C ASP A 175 -10.40 -1.84 -6.94
N ALA A 176 -9.98 -2.48 -8.02
CA ALA A 176 -8.90 -3.43 -8.03
C ALA A 176 -7.73 -2.95 -8.90
N VAL A 177 -6.53 -3.09 -8.35
CA VAL A 177 -5.28 -2.81 -9.04
C VAL A 177 -4.46 -4.09 -9.20
N HIS A 178 -3.83 -4.28 -10.37
CA HIS A 178 -3.14 -5.53 -10.67
C HIS A 178 -1.62 -5.39 -10.55
N PHE A 179 -0.99 -6.43 -9.98
CA PHE A 179 0.45 -6.58 -9.83
C PHE A 179 0.90 -7.97 -10.25
N HIS A 180 2.20 -8.12 -10.49
CA HIS A 180 2.79 -9.42 -10.80
C HIS A 180 3.53 -9.96 -9.58
N VAL A 181 3.25 -11.21 -9.24
CA VAL A 181 3.86 -11.92 -8.11
C VAL A 181 4.42 -13.24 -8.58
N ARG A 182 5.55 -13.66 -8.04
CA ARG A 182 6.12 -14.97 -8.32
C ARG A 182 5.43 -16.03 -7.45
N GLN A 183 4.83 -17.03 -8.07
CA GLN A 183 4.18 -18.16 -7.44
C GLN A 183 4.55 -19.43 -8.19
N ASP A 184 5.03 -20.47 -7.47
CA ASP A 184 5.40 -21.78 -8.06
C ASP A 184 6.33 -21.63 -9.29
N ASN A 185 7.36 -20.78 -9.17
CA ASN A 185 8.33 -20.41 -10.23
C ASN A 185 7.73 -19.72 -11.47
N GLN A 186 6.46 -19.34 -11.44
CA GLN A 186 5.81 -18.60 -12.51
C GLN A 186 5.46 -17.18 -12.06
N THR A 187 5.40 -16.27 -13.01
CA THR A 187 4.90 -14.92 -12.76
C THR A 187 3.40 -14.89 -13.02
N VAL A 188 2.63 -14.67 -11.96
CA VAL A 188 1.17 -14.60 -12.01
C VAL A 188 0.70 -13.18 -11.80
N LYS A 189 -0.38 -12.81 -12.47
CA LYS A 189 -1.06 -11.54 -12.26
C LYS A 189 -2.02 -11.68 -11.09
N LYS A 190 -1.86 -10.87 -10.05
CA LYS A 190 -2.71 -10.81 -8.85
C LYS A 190 -3.53 -9.52 -8.86
N ALA A 191 -4.77 -9.61 -8.42
CA ALA A 191 -5.60 -8.46 -8.14
C ALA A 191 -5.42 -8.04 -6.68
N VAL A 192 -5.17 -6.76 -6.45
CA VAL A 192 -5.22 -6.13 -5.14
C VAL A 192 -6.49 -5.31 -5.05
N TYR A 193 -7.39 -5.76 -4.22
CA TYR A 193 -8.68 -5.14 -3.95
C TYR A 193 -8.48 -4.04 -2.92
N VAL A 194 -8.92 -2.84 -3.20
CA VAL A 194 -8.76 -1.66 -2.35
C VAL A 194 -10.14 -1.10 -2.03
N ALA A 195 -10.39 -0.81 -0.76
CA ALA A 195 -11.56 -0.09 -0.31
C ALA A 195 -11.15 1.17 0.45
N ILE A 196 -11.72 2.31 0.08
CA ILE A 196 -11.51 3.62 0.71
C ILE A 196 -12.85 4.14 1.20
N GLY A 197 -12.97 4.39 2.50
CA GLY A 197 -14.14 4.98 3.13
C GLY A 197 -14.00 6.49 3.33
N VAL A 198 -15.09 7.21 3.12
CA VAL A 198 -15.29 8.58 3.59
C VAL A 198 -16.19 8.52 4.80
N LYS A 199 -15.66 8.86 5.96
CA LYS A 199 -16.42 8.92 7.22
C LYS A 199 -17.48 10.02 7.18
N LEU A 200 -18.43 9.99 8.10
CA LEU A 200 -19.44 11.05 8.23
C LEU A 200 -18.82 12.42 8.52
N ASN A 201 -17.67 12.47 9.18
CA ASN A 201 -16.91 13.71 9.39
C ASN A 201 -16.10 14.20 8.17
N GLY A 202 -16.20 13.50 7.02
CA GLY A 202 -15.53 13.83 5.76
C GLY A 202 -14.09 13.41 5.64
N ARG A 203 -13.50 12.80 6.66
CA ARG A 203 -12.14 12.25 6.58
C ARG A 203 -12.15 10.94 5.81
N LYS A 204 -11.10 10.74 5.04
CA LYS A 204 -10.90 9.50 4.28
C LYS A 204 -10.03 8.53 5.06
N GLU A 205 -10.30 7.24 4.90
CA GLU A 205 -9.40 6.19 5.33
C GLU A 205 -9.41 5.00 4.38
N VAL A 206 -8.30 4.27 4.31
CA VAL A 206 -8.24 3.00 3.59
C VAL A 206 -8.79 1.91 4.50
N LEU A 207 -9.90 1.27 4.11
CA LEU A 207 -10.56 0.23 4.91
C LEU A 207 -9.74 -1.07 4.92
N GLY A 208 -9.08 -1.37 3.81
CA GLY A 208 -8.22 -2.52 3.66
C GLY A 208 -7.69 -2.69 2.25
N MET A 209 -6.74 -3.63 2.13
CA MET A 209 -6.16 -4.08 0.86
C MET A 209 -6.06 -5.61 0.88
N TRP A 210 -6.68 -6.28 -0.09
CA TRP A 210 -6.75 -7.74 -0.14
C TRP A 210 -6.13 -8.25 -1.43
N ILE A 211 -5.26 -9.25 -1.34
CA ILE A 211 -4.58 -9.85 -2.49
C ILE A 211 -5.31 -11.12 -2.89
N GLY A 212 -5.80 -11.17 -4.12
CA GLY A 212 -6.47 -12.31 -4.70
C GLY A 212 -5.88 -12.72 -6.05
N GLY A 213 -6.38 -13.80 -6.60
CA GLY A 213 -6.01 -14.24 -7.94
C GLY A 213 -6.55 -13.28 -9.01
N ASN A 214 -7.70 -13.61 -9.58
CA ASN A 214 -8.38 -12.76 -10.55
C ASN A 214 -9.48 -11.95 -9.86
N GLU A 215 -9.77 -10.78 -10.40
CA GLU A 215 -10.88 -9.97 -9.94
C GLU A 215 -12.21 -10.69 -10.21
N SER A 216 -13.03 -10.85 -9.15
CA SER A 216 -14.31 -11.53 -9.21
C SER A 216 -15.30 -11.02 -8.18
N ALA A 217 -16.59 -11.05 -8.50
CA ALA A 217 -17.67 -10.71 -7.57
C ALA A 217 -17.65 -11.60 -6.31
N LYS A 218 -17.31 -12.89 -6.45
CA LYS A 218 -17.18 -13.82 -5.31
C LYS A 218 -16.11 -13.37 -4.32
N TYR A 219 -14.98 -12.87 -4.79
CA TYR A 219 -13.92 -12.38 -3.92
C TYR A 219 -14.37 -11.08 -3.23
N TRP A 220 -15.01 -10.17 -3.98
CA TRP A 220 -15.57 -8.95 -3.42
C TRP A 220 -16.61 -9.23 -2.34
N LEU A 221 -17.43 -10.28 -2.50
CA LEU A 221 -18.35 -10.70 -1.43
C LEU A 221 -17.61 -11.05 -0.13
N GLY A 222 -16.47 -11.74 -0.24
CA GLY A 222 -15.60 -12.02 0.91
C GLY A 222 -15.06 -10.75 1.56
N VAL A 223 -14.57 -9.80 0.76
CA VAL A 223 -14.08 -8.49 1.21
C VAL A 223 -15.17 -7.69 1.94
N LEU A 224 -16.37 -7.65 1.38
CA LEU A 224 -17.51 -6.94 1.98
C LEU A 224 -17.91 -7.56 3.33
N ASN A 225 -17.94 -8.90 3.43
CA ASN A 225 -18.21 -9.59 4.70
C ASN A 225 -17.11 -9.31 5.74
N GLU A 226 -15.84 -9.26 5.33
CA GLU A 226 -14.76 -8.91 6.24
C GLU A 226 -14.90 -7.47 6.75
N ILE A 227 -15.21 -6.51 5.88
CA ILE A 227 -15.50 -5.13 6.26
C ILE A 227 -16.65 -5.08 7.28
N LYS A 228 -17.73 -5.83 7.06
CA LYS A 228 -18.86 -5.93 7.98
C LYS A 228 -18.45 -6.53 9.33
N ASN A 229 -17.68 -7.61 9.32
CA ASN A 229 -17.19 -8.28 10.54
C ASN A 229 -16.26 -7.39 11.36
N ARG A 230 -15.63 -6.41 10.74
CA ARG A 230 -14.79 -5.40 11.41
C ARG A 230 -15.57 -4.22 11.97
N GLY A 231 -16.90 -4.31 11.99
CA GLY A 231 -17.79 -3.37 12.69
C GLY A 231 -18.58 -2.43 11.80
N VAL A 232 -18.44 -2.48 10.46
CA VAL A 232 -19.26 -1.64 9.57
C VAL A 232 -20.70 -2.13 9.55
N GLU A 233 -21.61 -1.32 10.06
CA GLU A 233 -23.03 -1.61 10.12
C GLU A 233 -23.77 -1.09 8.88
N ASP A 234 -23.38 0.08 8.37
CA ASP A 234 -24.05 0.73 7.25
C ASP A 234 -23.11 1.54 6.35
N ILE A 235 -23.42 1.58 5.05
CA ILE A 235 -22.75 2.42 4.04
C ILE A 235 -23.82 3.14 3.25
N MET A 236 -23.76 4.47 3.19
CA MET A 236 -24.79 5.24 2.48
C MET A 236 -24.66 5.03 0.98
N ILE A 237 -23.48 5.23 0.41
CA ILE A 237 -23.23 5.10 -1.03
C ILE A 237 -21.96 4.27 -1.26
N VAL A 238 -22.05 3.28 -2.15
CA VAL A 238 -20.90 2.51 -2.61
C VAL A 238 -20.61 2.87 -4.06
N SER A 239 -19.42 3.41 -4.32
CA SER A 239 -18.97 3.76 -5.68
C SER A 239 -18.00 2.71 -6.21
N VAL A 240 -18.36 2.05 -7.31
CA VAL A 240 -17.65 0.89 -7.86
C VAL A 240 -17.42 1.03 -9.37
N ASP A 241 -16.50 0.22 -9.89
CA ASP A 241 -16.39 0.01 -11.32
C ASP A 241 -17.48 -0.96 -11.85
N GLY A 242 -17.40 -1.27 -13.14
CA GLY A 242 -18.44 -2.03 -13.81
C GLY A 242 -18.30 -3.55 -13.77
N LEU A 243 -17.72 -4.15 -12.73
CA LEU A 243 -17.60 -5.60 -12.62
C LEU A 243 -18.97 -6.28 -12.52
N THR A 244 -19.21 -7.27 -13.37
CA THR A 244 -20.45 -8.06 -13.37
C THR A 244 -20.67 -8.78 -12.04
N GLY A 245 -21.87 -8.69 -11.47
CA GLY A 245 -22.24 -9.32 -10.18
C GLY A 245 -21.72 -8.59 -8.94
N PHE A 246 -21.02 -7.47 -9.10
CA PHE A 246 -20.52 -6.70 -7.95
C PHE A 246 -21.67 -6.01 -7.20
N GLY A 247 -22.65 -5.47 -7.94
CA GLY A 247 -23.86 -4.91 -7.35
C GLY A 247 -24.62 -5.90 -6.48
N ASP A 248 -24.76 -7.15 -6.94
CA ASP A 248 -25.43 -8.22 -6.19
C ASP A 248 -24.65 -8.55 -4.90
N ALA A 249 -23.32 -8.60 -4.98
CA ALA A 249 -22.47 -8.84 -3.81
C ALA A 249 -22.61 -7.71 -2.76
N ILE A 250 -22.69 -6.45 -3.20
CA ILE A 250 -22.92 -5.30 -2.30
C ILE A 250 -24.28 -5.41 -1.65
N SER A 251 -25.34 -5.63 -2.43
CA SER A 251 -26.72 -5.72 -1.93
C SER A 251 -26.93 -6.89 -0.96
N ALA A 252 -26.19 -7.98 -1.13
CA ALA A 252 -26.24 -9.13 -0.22
C ALA A 252 -25.67 -8.81 1.17
N VAL A 253 -24.66 -7.95 1.29
CA VAL A 253 -23.99 -7.63 2.56
C VAL A 253 -24.52 -6.33 3.16
N PHE A 254 -24.71 -5.30 2.33
CA PHE A 254 -25.19 -3.97 2.68
C PHE A 254 -26.45 -3.61 1.85
N PRO A 255 -27.61 -4.19 2.16
CA PRO A 255 -28.82 -4.06 1.33
C PRO A 255 -29.38 -2.65 1.24
N LYS A 256 -29.02 -1.77 2.19
CA LYS A 256 -29.45 -0.37 2.21
C LYS A 256 -28.48 0.56 1.45
N ALA A 257 -27.35 0.06 1.00
CA ALA A 257 -26.34 0.89 0.32
C ALA A 257 -26.81 1.26 -1.09
N GLU A 258 -26.76 2.54 -1.42
CA GLU A 258 -26.98 3.02 -2.78
C GLU A 258 -25.73 2.71 -3.63
N ILE A 259 -25.90 2.09 -4.78
CA ILE A 259 -24.79 1.72 -5.65
C ILE A 259 -24.64 2.75 -6.76
N GLN A 260 -23.47 3.38 -6.83
CA GLN A 260 -23.08 4.26 -7.93
C GLN A 260 -22.00 3.59 -8.78
N ARG A 261 -22.30 3.28 -10.01
CA ARG A 261 -21.31 2.82 -10.97
C ARG A 261 -20.50 4.00 -11.50
N CYS A 262 -19.18 3.84 -11.54
CA CYS A 262 -18.26 4.90 -11.94
C CYS A 262 -18.49 5.35 -13.39
N ILE A 263 -18.86 6.61 -13.57
CA ILE A 263 -19.09 7.22 -14.88
C ILE A 263 -17.80 7.25 -15.72
N VAL A 264 -16.66 7.51 -15.10
CA VAL A 264 -15.37 7.57 -15.81
C VAL A 264 -14.99 6.20 -16.39
N HIS A 265 -15.18 5.13 -15.62
CA HIS A 265 -14.95 3.77 -16.11
C HIS A 265 -15.94 3.40 -17.22
N GLN A 266 -17.20 3.79 -17.11
CA GLN A 266 -18.18 3.58 -18.15
C GLN A 266 -17.79 4.33 -19.45
N ILE A 267 -17.33 5.58 -19.36
CA ILE A 267 -16.85 6.33 -20.52
C ILE A 267 -15.65 5.63 -21.16
N ARG A 268 -14.65 5.21 -20.36
CA ARG A 268 -13.47 4.50 -20.88
C ARG A 268 -13.84 3.19 -21.58
N TYR A 269 -14.79 2.43 -20.99
CA TYR A 269 -15.30 1.20 -21.59
C TYR A 269 -15.98 1.50 -22.95
N THR A 270 -16.86 2.47 -22.97
CA THR A 270 -17.62 2.91 -24.15
C THR A 270 -16.69 3.34 -25.28
N THR A 271 -15.72 4.21 -24.98
CA THR A 271 -14.82 4.80 -25.99
C THR A 271 -13.81 3.80 -26.54
N LYS A 272 -13.55 2.70 -25.85
CA LYS A 272 -12.67 1.62 -26.33
C LYS A 272 -13.11 1.01 -27.67
N PHE A 273 -14.40 1.03 -27.95
CA PHE A 273 -14.99 0.45 -29.16
C PHE A 273 -15.29 1.49 -30.24
N VAL A 274 -14.94 2.78 -30.02
CA VAL A 274 -15.18 3.87 -30.96
C VAL A 274 -13.91 4.16 -31.74
N ASN A 275 -14.03 4.25 -33.07
CA ASN A 275 -12.91 4.57 -33.96
C ASN A 275 -12.34 5.95 -33.63
N TYR A 276 -11.02 6.10 -33.77
CA TYR A 276 -10.31 7.35 -33.42
C TYR A 276 -10.88 8.60 -34.09
N LYS A 277 -11.26 8.50 -35.37
CA LYS A 277 -11.85 9.61 -36.15
C LYS A 277 -13.20 10.10 -35.61
N ASP A 278 -13.96 9.21 -34.98
CA ASP A 278 -15.28 9.52 -34.44
C ASP A 278 -15.24 9.80 -32.91
N LEU A 279 -14.09 9.57 -32.28
CA LEU A 279 -13.94 9.64 -30.83
C LEU A 279 -14.31 11.02 -30.24
N LYS A 280 -13.81 12.09 -30.86
CA LYS A 280 -14.08 13.47 -30.39
C LYS A 280 -15.57 13.83 -30.48
N PRO A 281 -16.27 13.67 -31.66
CA PRO A 281 -17.71 13.95 -31.74
C PRO A 281 -18.53 13.02 -30.83
N PHE A 282 -18.19 11.72 -30.79
CA PHE A 282 -18.88 10.78 -29.91
C PHE A 282 -18.78 11.18 -28.44
N ILE A 283 -17.60 11.54 -27.93
CA ILE A 283 -17.42 12.01 -26.54
C ILE A 283 -18.18 13.32 -26.31
N LYS A 284 -18.24 14.21 -27.29
CA LYS A 284 -19.00 15.46 -27.15
C LYS A 284 -20.48 15.17 -26.95
N ASP A 285 -21.07 14.29 -27.74
CA ASP A 285 -22.48 13.92 -27.64
C ASP A 285 -22.73 13.09 -26.37
N LEU A 286 -21.84 12.14 -26.03
CA LEU A 286 -21.93 11.39 -24.77
C LEU A 286 -21.89 12.29 -23.54
N LYS A 287 -21.16 13.41 -23.62
CA LYS A 287 -21.03 14.36 -22.51
C LYS A 287 -22.37 14.99 -22.11
N THR A 288 -23.28 15.20 -23.07
CA THR A 288 -24.62 15.73 -22.76
C THR A 288 -25.42 14.77 -21.90
N VAL A 289 -25.23 13.47 -22.05
CA VAL A 289 -25.90 12.43 -21.26
C VAL A 289 -25.50 12.53 -19.79
N TYR A 290 -24.19 12.40 -19.50
CA TYR A 290 -23.73 12.32 -18.11
C TYR A 290 -23.53 13.67 -17.41
N GLN A 291 -23.64 14.79 -18.12
CA GLN A 291 -23.62 16.14 -17.54
C GLN A 291 -24.99 16.81 -17.52
N ALA A 292 -26.05 16.09 -17.83
CA ALA A 292 -27.42 16.59 -17.74
C ALA A 292 -27.75 17.05 -16.32
N ALA A 293 -28.67 18.00 -16.23
CA ALA A 293 -29.11 18.53 -14.94
C ALA A 293 -29.98 17.53 -14.18
N THR A 294 -30.84 16.82 -14.91
CA THR A 294 -31.80 15.82 -14.38
C THR A 294 -31.64 14.49 -15.08
N GLU A 295 -32.21 13.43 -14.48
CA GLU A 295 -32.21 12.07 -15.07
C GLU A 295 -33.04 12.02 -16.35
N GLU A 296 -34.18 12.74 -16.37
CA GLU A 296 -35.05 12.82 -17.54
C GLU A 296 -34.31 13.40 -18.74
N GLN A 297 -33.64 14.53 -18.55
CA GLN A 297 -32.84 15.16 -19.60
C GLN A 297 -31.68 14.24 -20.06
N ALA A 298 -31.09 13.48 -19.13
CA ALA A 298 -30.02 12.53 -19.45
C ALA A 298 -30.54 11.37 -20.32
N LEU A 299 -31.76 10.90 -20.08
CA LEU A 299 -32.42 9.85 -20.89
C LEU A 299 -32.74 10.38 -22.29
N GLU A 300 -33.28 11.58 -22.41
CA GLU A 300 -33.51 12.24 -23.71
C GLU A 300 -32.21 12.35 -24.50
N ASN A 301 -31.14 12.82 -23.89
CA ASN A 301 -29.83 12.93 -24.52
C ASN A 301 -29.25 11.55 -24.89
N LEU A 302 -29.57 10.49 -24.13
CA LEU A 302 -29.18 9.13 -24.45
C LEU A 302 -29.96 8.58 -25.66
N ASP A 303 -31.22 8.96 -25.82
CA ASP A 303 -32.04 8.61 -27.01
C ASP A 303 -31.43 9.32 -28.25
N GLU A 304 -31.05 10.58 -28.15
CA GLU A 304 -30.34 11.31 -29.22
C GLU A 304 -29.01 10.65 -29.56
N LEU A 305 -28.21 10.29 -28.55
CA LEU A 305 -26.96 9.57 -28.76
C LEU A 305 -27.17 8.26 -29.51
N GLU A 306 -28.22 7.50 -29.14
CA GLU A 306 -28.56 6.25 -29.81
C GLU A 306 -29.01 6.46 -31.25
N ALA A 307 -29.81 7.48 -31.53
CA ALA A 307 -30.23 7.82 -32.88
C ALA A 307 -29.05 8.12 -33.81
N VAL A 308 -28.02 8.84 -33.30
CA VAL A 308 -26.82 9.25 -34.07
C VAL A 308 -25.83 8.09 -34.19
N TRP A 309 -25.54 7.41 -33.09
CA TRP A 309 -24.41 6.49 -32.98
C TRP A 309 -24.76 5.01 -32.84
N GLY A 310 -26.02 4.70 -32.51
CA GLY A 310 -26.49 3.32 -32.21
C GLY A 310 -26.24 2.33 -33.32
N LYS A 311 -26.47 2.72 -34.59
CA LYS A 311 -26.18 1.85 -35.75
C LYS A 311 -24.70 1.56 -35.94
N LYS A 312 -23.86 2.55 -35.64
CA LYS A 312 -22.39 2.45 -35.87
C LYS A 312 -21.66 1.81 -34.68
N TYR A 313 -22.10 2.11 -33.47
CA TYR A 313 -21.48 1.65 -32.21
C TYR A 313 -22.52 1.07 -31.25
N PRO A 314 -23.24 0.00 -31.65
CA PRO A 314 -24.36 -0.52 -30.86
C PRO A 314 -23.93 -0.94 -29.45
N SER A 315 -22.83 -1.65 -29.31
CA SER A 315 -22.30 -2.09 -28.01
C SER A 315 -22.00 -0.94 -27.05
N SER A 316 -21.47 0.17 -27.59
CA SER A 316 -21.16 1.36 -26.81
C SER A 316 -22.41 2.01 -26.23
N VAL A 317 -23.45 2.18 -27.04
CA VAL A 317 -24.74 2.79 -26.59
C VAL A 317 -25.53 1.83 -25.69
N THR A 318 -25.68 0.57 -26.10
CA THR A 318 -26.41 -0.45 -25.30
C THR A 318 -25.81 -0.63 -23.91
N SER A 319 -24.48 -0.47 -23.77
CA SER A 319 -23.84 -0.56 -22.45
C SER A 319 -24.32 0.51 -21.46
N TRP A 320 -24.69 1.70 -21.93
CA TRP A 320 -25.28 2.76 -21.09
C TRP A 320 -26.70 2.39 -20.67
N ARG A 321 -27.51 1.89 -21.59
CA ARG A 321 -28.88 1.44 -21.28
C ARG A 321 -28.89 0.34 -20.22
N ASN A 322 -28.10 -0.71 -20.45
CA ASN A 322 -28.07 -1.87 -19.54
C ASN A 322 -27.57 -1.52 -18.14
N ASN A 323 -26.69 -0.53 -18.03
CA ASN A 323 -26.12 -0.12 -16.76
C ASN A 323 -26.80 1.12 -16.15
N TRP A 324 -27.82 1.67 -16.83
CA TRP A 324 -28.46 2.92 -16.43
C TRP A 324 -28.91 2.95 -14.97
N PRO A 325 -29.56 1.92 -14.40
CA PRO A 325 -30.02 1.94 -13.02
C PRO A 325 -28.92 2.21 -11.98
N GLN A 326 -27.69 1.79 -12.27
CA GLN A 326 -26.52 2.02 -11.40
C GLN A 326 -25.70 3.25 -11.83
N LEU A 327 -25.81 3.67 -13.09
CA LEU A 327 -25.14 4.87 -13.59
C LEU A 327 -25.90 6.13 -13.17
N SER A 328 -27.24 6.09 -13.19
CA SER A 328 -28.08 7.26 -12.91
C SER A 328 -28.24 7.59 -11.42
N THR A 329 -27.75 6.74 -10.52
CA THR A 329 -27.92 6.93 -9.06
C THR A 329 -27.52 8.34 -8.59
N TYR A 330 -26.45 8.93 -9.16
CA TYR A 330 -26.01 10.28 -8.77
C TYR A 330 -27.00 11.40 -9.09
N PHE A 331 -27.93 11.19 -10.04
CA PHE A 331 -28.96 12.19 -10.35
C PHE A 331 -29.93 12.43 -9.19
N LYS A 332 -30.09 11.45 -8.30
CA LYS A 332 -30.93 11.57 -7.09
C LYS A 332 -30.42 12.64 -6.14
N TYR A 333 -29.14 13.02 -6.23
CA TYR A 333 -28.47 13.86 -5.23
C TYR A 333 -28.15 15.26 -5.73
N PRO A 334 -28.03 16.24 -4.82
CA PRO A 334 -27.57 17.58 -5.14
C PRO A 334 -26.11 17.62 -5.55
N ALA A 335 -25.67 18.75 -6.09
CA ALA A 335 -24.35 18.93 -6.69
C ALA A 335 -23.18 18.58 -5.75
N GLU A 336 -23.35 18.83 -4.46
CA GLU A 336 -22.36 18.58 -3.42
C GLU A 336 -22.04 17.07 -3.30
N ILE A 337 -23.07 16.23 -3.20
CA ILE A 337 -22.92 14.78 -3.13
C ILE A 337 -22.50 14.24 -4.50
N ARG A 338 -23.10 14.75 -5.61
CA ARG A 338 -22.72 14.32 -6.97
C ARG A 338 -21.22 14.44 -7.22
N LYS A 339 -20.59 15.56 -6.81
CA LYS A 339 -19.14 15.78 -6.98
C LYS A 339 -18.27 14.68 -6.33
N ILE A 340 -18.74 14.10 -5.24
CA ILE A 340 -18.01 13.07 -4.52
C ILE A 340 -18.12 11.73 -5.23
N ILE A 341 -19.34 11.34 -5.63
CA ILE A 341 -19.64 10.01 -6.14
C ILE A 341 -19.56 9.88 -7.66
N TYR A 342 -19.64 11.00 -8.39
CA TYR A 342 -19.57 11.05 -9.85
C TYR A 342 -18.30 10.40 -10.41
N THR A 343 -17.19 10.53 -9.69
CA THR A 343 -15.90 9.98 -10.10
C THR A 343 -15.28 9.18 -8.97
N THR A 344 -14.62 8.10 -9.34
CA THR A 344 -13.75 7.34 -8.41
C THR A 344 -12.37 8.00 -8.24
N ASN A 345 -12.27 9.33 -8.43
CA ASN A 345 -10.98 10.05 -8.38
C ASN A 345 -10.19 9.80 -7.09
N ALA A 346 -10.87 9.60 -5.97
CA ALA A 346 -10.20 9.31 -4.70
C ALA A 346 -9.41 8.00 -4.78
N ILE A 347 -10.04 6.91 -5.20
CA ILE A 347 -9.40 5.61 -5.32
C ILE A 347 -8.51 5.51 -6.56
N GLU A 348 -8.86 6.14 -7.68
CA GLU A 348 -7.98 6.21 -8.86
C GLU A 348 -6.67 6.93 -8.55
N ASN A 349 -6.72 8.05 -7.82
CA ASN A 349 -5.52 8.77 -7.39
C ASN A 349 -4.68 7.93 -6.44
N PHE A 350 -5.30 7.26 -5.48
CA PHE A 350 -4.64 6.34 -4.58
C PHE A 350 -3.95 5.19 -5.35
N ASN A 351 -4.66 4.52 -6.24
CA ASN A 351 -4.14 3.45 -7.09
C ASN A 351 -3.00 3.94 -7.99
N ARG A 352 -3.08 5.17 -8.52
CA ARG A 352 -2.00 5.79 -9.30
C ARG A 352 -0.76 6.02 -8.45
N GLN A 353 -0.91 6.46 -7.20
CA GLN A 353 0.21 6.64 -6.27
C GLN A 353 0.83 5.29 -5.88
N LEU A 354 0.02 4.26 -5.59
CA LEU A 354 0.52 2.89 -5.38
C LEU A 354 1.35 2.40 -6.58
N ARG A 355 0.83 2.57 -7.81
CA ARG A 355 1.57 2.19 -9.02
C ARG A 355 2.86 2.99 -9.19
N LYS A 356 2.91 4.26 -8.81
CA LYS A 356 4.13 5.08 -8.87
C LYS A 356 5.22 4.50 -7.97
N VAL A 357 4.87 4.14 -6.75
CA VAL A 357 5.80 3.55 -5.77
C VAL A 357 6.26 2.15 -6.19
N THR A 358 5.35 1.36 -6.76
CA THR A 358 5.66 -0.03 -7.16
C THR A 358 6.27 -0.15 -8.56
N LYS A 359 6.40 0.96 -9.31
CA LYS A 359 6.88 0.96 -10.69
C LYS A 359 8.27 0.32 -10.86
N ALA A 360 9.16 0.53 -9.91
CA ALA A 360 10.51 -0.07 -9.90
C ALA A 360 10.49 -1.58 -9.60
N LYS A 361 9.40 -2.08 -8.96
CA LYS A 361 9.22 -3.48 -8.60
C LYS A 361 8.23 -4.13 -9.57
N THR A 362 8.70 -4.55 -10.73
CA THR A 362 7.84 -5.13 -11.78
C THR A 362 7.25 -6.47 -11.36
N ILE A 363 7.96 -7.25 -10.53
CA ILE A 363 7.53 -8.57 -10.03
C ILE A 363 7.87 -8.67 -8.55
N PHE A 364 6.90 -9.02 -7.71
CA PHE A 364 7.09 -9.26 -6.29
C PHE A 364 7.42 -10.74 -6.03
N PRO A 365 8.37 -11.03 -5.10
CA PRO A 365 8.74 -12.43 -4.80
C PRO A 365 7.61 -13.24 -4.17
N THR A 366 6.75 -12.62 -3.35
CA THR A 366 5.65 -13.27 -2.62
C THR A 366 4.49 -12.29 -2.42
N ASP A 367 3.29 -12.82 -2.08
CA ASP A 367 2.14 -12.00 -1.69
C ASP A 367 2.46 -11.14 -0.46
N ASP A 368 3.19 -11.65 0.53
CA ASP A 368 3.63 -10.90 1.71
C ASP A 368 4.55 -9.73 1.32
N SER A 369 5.47 -9.94 0.35
CA SER A 369 6.34 -8.88 -0.16
C SER A 369 5.54 -7.77 -0.87
N LEU A 370 4.50 -8.15 -1.61
CA LEU A 370 3.57 -7.21 -2.21
C LEU A 370 2.79 -6.46 -1.11
N PHE A 371 2.21 -7.17 -0.14
CA PHE A 371 1.38 -6.59 0.90
C PHE A 371 2.14 -5.57 1.75
N LYS A 372 3.34 -5.91 2.26
CA LYS A 372 4.16 -4.96 3.03
C LYS A 372 4.55 -3.72 2.23
N SER A 373 4.87 -3.88 0.93
CA SER A 373 5.20 -2.75 0.06
C SER A 373 4.00 -1.81 -0.15
N LEU A 374 2.81 -2.39 -0.35
CA LEU A 374 1.56 -1.64 -0.49
C LEU A 374 1.16 -0.95 0.83
N TYR A 375 1.33 -1.65 1.96
CA TYR A 375 1.04 -1.08 3.28
C TYR A 375 1.89 0.16 3.57
N LEU A 376 3.19 0.07 3.37
CA LEU A 376 4.09 1.22 3.57
C LEU A 376 3.79 2.37 2.61
N ALA A 377 3.52 2.05 1.33
CA ALA A 377 3.10 3.06 0.36
C ALA A 377 1.77 3.72 0.76
N MET A 378 0.83 2.95 1.28
CA MET A 378 -0.45 3.43 1.80
C MET A 378 -0.23 4.39 2.98
N CYS A 379 0.62 4.07 3.93
CA CYS A 379 0.95 4.95 5.05
C CYS A 379 1.46 6.32 4.55
N ASP A 380 2.44 6.31 3.62
CA ASP A 380 3.02 7.53 3.01
C ASP A 380 1.97 8.38 2.25
N ILE A 381 1.02 7.71 1.59
CA ILE A 381 -0.05 8.38 0.85
C ILE A 381 -1.08 8.97 1.81
N THR A 382 -1.47 8.22 2.84
CA THR A 382 -2.55 8.60 3.76
C THR A 382 -2.10 9.63 4.80
N GLU A 383 -0.82 9.73 5.10
CA GLU A 383 -0.25 10.81 5.92
C GLU A 383 -0.63 12.19 5.38
N LYS A 384 -0.78 12.30 4.06
CA LYS A 384 -1.18 13.54 3.37
C LYS A 384 -2.69 13.79 3.39
N TRP A 385 -3.48 12.87 3.92
CA TRP A 385 -4.93 13.02 4.02
C TRP A 385 -5.35 13.75 5.30
N THR A 386 -4.76 14.92 5.54
CA THR A 386 -4.97 15.71 6.76
C THR A 386 -6.24 16.55 6.75
N GLY A 387 -6.81 16.77 5.56
CA GLY A 387 -7.95 17.67 5.37
C GLY A 387 -9.29 16.97 5.18
N VAL A 388 -10.33 17.67 5.54
CA VAL A 388 -11.71 17.37 5.17
C VAL A 388 -12.00 18.00 3.81
N GLY A 389 -12.85 17.39 2.99
CA GLY A 389 -13.24 17.93 1.69
C GLY A 389 -13.80 19.35 1.82
N TRP A 390 -13.53 20.18 0.82
CA TRP A 390 -14.08 21.55 0.76
C TRP A 390 -15.61 21.49 0.87
N ASN A 391 -16.21 22.32 1.73
CA ASN A 391 -17.66 22.38 1.98
C ASN A 391 -18.28 21.09 2.52
N TRP A 392 -17.51 20.28 3.28
CA TRP A 392 -18.03 19.01 3.82
C TRP A 392 -19.28 19.20 4.70
N GLY A 393 -19.36 20.31 5.47
CA GLY A 393 -20.55 20.62 6.26
C GLY A 393 -21.83 20.63 5.42
N GLN A 394 -21.83 21.33 4.28
CA GLN A 394 -22.97 21.33 3.34
C GLN A 394 -23.27 19.94 2.77
N THR A 395 -22.23 19.17 2.46
CA THR A 395 -22.39 17.78 2.00
C THR A 395 -23.05 16.94 3.07
N LEU A 396 -22.62 17.07 4.33
CA LEU A 396 -23.17 16.32 5.46
C LEU A 396 -24.63 16.68 5.70
N ASP A 397 -24.99 17.98 5.65
CA ASP A 397 -26.38 18.43 5.76
C ASP A 397 -27.25 17.77 4.71
N GLN A 398 -26.77 17.69 3.45
CA GLN A 398 -27.48 17.03 2.37
C GLN A 398 -27.58 15.50 2.59
N LEU A 399 -26.50 14.86 3.08
CA LEU A 399 -26.54 13.44 3.43
C LEU A 399 -27.55 13.17 4.55
N CYS A 400 -27.63 14.02 5.57
CA CYS A 400 -28.63 13.94 6.63
C CYS A 400 -30.07 14.09 6.09
N ILE A 401 -30.31 14.92 5.09
CA ILE A 401 -31.61 15.06 4.45
C ILE A 401 -32.00 13.77 3.71
N TYR A 402 -31.08 13.18 2.93
CA TYR A 402 -31.37 11.99 2.11
C TYR A 402 -31.33 10.69 2.91
N PHE A 403 -30.51 10.59 3.95
CA PHE A 403 -30.29 9.38 4.74
C PHE A 403 -30.60 9.57 6.23
N GLY A 404 -31.46 10.57 6.57
CA GLY A 404 -31.72 10.99 7.94
C GLY A 404 -32.08 9.88 8.91
N ASP A 405 -32.88 8.89 8.47
CA ASP A 405 -33.25 7.72 9.27
C ASP A 405 -32.04 6.80 9.58
N ARG A 406 -30.91 6.97 8.87
CA ARG A 406 -29.71 6.14 8.97
C ARG A 406 -28.53 6.87 9.60
N ILE A 407 -28.57 8.20 9.68
CA ILE A 407 -27.52 9.04 10.25
C ILE A 407 -28.08 9.69 11.53
N ASN A 408 -27.64 9.22 12.70
CA ASN A 408 -28.05 9.78 13.97
C ASN A 408 -27.10 10.89 14.43
N PRO A 409 -27.55 11.83 15.27
CA PRO A 409 -26.67 12.85 15.84
C PRO A 409 -25.43 12.28 16.55
N SER A 410 -25.57 11.13 17.21
CA SER A 410 -24.46 10.42 17.88
C SER A 410 -23.40 9.86 16.91
N ASP A 411 -23.69 9.78 15.62
CA ASP A 411 -22.72 9.34 14.61
C ASP A 411 -21.82 10.50 14.13
N LEU A 412 -22.11 11.73 14.57
CA LEU A 412 -21.44 12.96 14.16
C LEU A 412 -20.44 13.49 15.21
N GLU A 413 -20.46 12.92 16.42
CA GLU A 413 -19.52 13.22 17.51
C GLU A 413 -18.21 12.42 17.34
#